data_650cf6ff1f708ab9f7d95e6e6335a677
#
_entry.id   650cf6ff1f708ab9f7d95e6e6335a677
#
_cell.length_a   1.000
_cell.length_b   1.000
_cell.length_c   1.000
_cell.angle_alpha   90.00
_cell.angle_beta   90.00
_cell.angle_gamma   90.00
#
_symmetry.space_group_name_H-M   'P 1'
#
loop_
_entity.id
_entity.type
_entity.pdbx_description
1 polymer ?
#
loop_
_entity_poly.entity_id
_entity_poly.type
_entity_poly.pdbx_seq_one_letter_code
_entity_poly.pdbx_strand_id
1 'polypeptide(L)'
;MSITSARYVYGLQATGVPTSTNVTGNVQIGVSQQDTTLPTATIGYSVGMVFYDTGESVTIDATTGDATPSGSHVTGVAQVETATAAGTVTGSGNATVVITSAAVTGSPLTVSVPVLVGDTASQWADKVRIALGTYSAITDKFTISGSTTAIVLTRKSTTIATGFPVAYAANDSTLNISLANGTCTGITNATSSANTTAGVATSGAYVLDGDGKDFEGATLATLTEVDGLLVQASTGPVILTTALTTAAIAIPSDSIALFAGSSGLGENYAEDITITAGSSAFVKLTIIGE
;
A
#
# COMPACT_ATOMS: atom_id res chain seq x y z
N MET A 1 21.97 -19.80 25.12
CA MET A 1 21.00 -20.73 25.72
C MET A 1 20.64 -21.73 24.64
N SER A 2 21.01 -22.97 24.78
CA SER A 2 20.79 -23.97 23.72
C SER A 2 19.38 -24.53 23.84
N ILE A 3 18.52 -24.30 22.84
CA ILE A 3 17.18 -24.89 22.80
C ILE A 3 17.33 -26.31 22.28
N THR A 4 17.17 -27.30 23.15
CA THR A 4 17.32 -28.71 22.82
C THR A 4 16.04 -29.37 22.30
N SER A 5 14.92 -28.68 22.27
CA SER A 5 13.71 -29.10 21.58
C SER A 5 12.74 -27.92 21.45
N ALA A 6 12.23 -27.64 20.26
CA ALA A 6 11.14 -26.72 20.03
C ALA A 6 9.94 -27.50 19.46
N ARG A 7 8.79 -27.40 20.11
CA ARG A 7 7.54 -27.96 19.63
C ARG A 7 6.65 -26.84 19.14
N TYR A 8 6.47 -26.75 17.85
CA TYR A 8 5.54 -25.81 17.26
C TYR A 8 4.18 -26.47 17.10
N VAL A 9 3.17 -25.94 17.78
CA VAL A 9 1.78 -26.36 17.59
C VAL A 9 1.08 -25.20 16.87
N TYR A 10 0.88 -25.32 15.58
CA TYR A 10 0.04 -24.38 14.83
C TYR A 10 -1.39 -24.88 14.84
N GLY A 11 -2.27 -24.16 15.49
CA GLY A 11 -3.70 -24.36 15.40
C GLY A 11 -4.28 -23.47 14.30
N LEU A 12 -4.57 -24.03 13.14
CA LEU A 12 -5.36 -23.34 12.13
C LEU A 12 -6.84 -23.47 12.53
N GLN A 13 -7.44 -22.40 13.07
CA GLN A 13 -8.87 -22.35 13.32
C GLN A 13 -9.53 -21.59 12.18
N ALA A 14 -10.00 -22.29 11.16
CA ALA A 14 -10.82 -21.71 10.12
C ALA A 14 -12.26 -21.58 10.61
N THR A 15 -12.70 -20.39 10.98
CA THR A 15 -14.12 -20.07 11.21
C THR A 15 -14.71 -19.51 9.92
N GLY A 16 -15.02 -20.38 8.98
CA GLY A 16 -15.83 -20.08 7.79
C GLY A 16 -16.92 -21.11 7.70
N VAL A 17 -18.17 -20.68 7.52
CA VAL A 17 -19.28 -21.57 7.20
C VAL A 17 -19.13 -21.97 5.73
N PRO A 18 -18.82 -23.25 5.41
CA PRO A 18 -18.75 -23.67 4.01
C PRO A 18 -20.16 -23.63 3.42
N THR A 19 -20.33 -22.94 2.31
CA THR A 19 -21.58 -22.94 1.54
C THR A 19 -21.76 -24.18 0.63
N SER A 20 -20.96 -25.22 0.84
CA SER A 20 -21.14 -26.51 0.16
C SER A 20 -21.37 -27.61 1.17
N THR A 21 -22.42 -28.36 0.94
CA THR A 21 -23.08 -29.31 1.83
C THR A 21 -22.36 -30.63 2.09
N ASN A 22 -21.04 -30.74 1.87
CA ASN A 22 -20.35 -32.02 1.98
C ASN A 22 -19.01 -32.01 2.75
N VAL A 23 -18.77 -31.07 3.67
CA VAL A 23 -17.65 -31.19 4.61
C VAL A 23 -18.13 -30.97 6.03
N THR A 24 -18.69 -32.03 6.62
CA THR A 24 -18.82 -32.14 8.08
C THR A 24 -17.55 -32.79 8.60
N GLY A 25 -16.61 -32.01 9.04
CA GLY A 25 -15.40 -32.51 9.70
C GLY A 25 -14.40 -31.42 9.98
N ASN A 26 -13.87 -31.37 11.19
CA ASN A 26 -12.69 -30.59 11.50
C ASN A 26 -11.53 -31.12 10.67
N VAL A 27 -11.02 -30.30 9.74
CA VAL A 27 -9.76 -30.62 9.09
C VAL A 27 -8.66 -30.33 10.11
N GLN A 28 -8.24 -31.34 10.82
CA GLN A 28 -6.97 -31.32 11.54
C GLN A 28 -5.87 -31.63 10.52
N ILE A 29 -5.13 -30.64 10.10
CA ILE A 29 -3.85 -30.87 9.45
C ILE A 29 -2.88 -31.19 10.60
N GLY A 30 -2.85 -32.46 10.97
CA GLY A 30 -1.87 -32.99 11.90
C GLY A 30 -0.58 -33.23 11.14
N VAL A 31 0.42 -32.41 11.31
CA VAL A 31 1.79 -32.80 11.00
C VAL A 31 2.22 -33.76 12.10
N SER A 32 2.09 -35.05 11.87
CA SER A 32 2.63 -36.09 12.72
C SER A 32 3.88 -36.70 12.08
N GLN A 33 4.95 -35.94 12.02
CA GLN A 33 6.28 -36.53 11.99
C GLN A 33 7.00 -36.11 13.26
N GLN A 34 7.16 -37.07 14.13
CA GLN A 34 8.02 -36.97 15.29
C GLN A 34 9.39 -37.49 14.82
N ASP A 35 10.14 -36.61 14.16
CA ASP A 35 11.56 -36.86 14.01
C ASP A 35 12.22 -36.46 15.33
N THR A 36 12.84 -37.40 15.99
CA THR A 36 13.53 -37.22 17.29
C THR A 36 14.95 -36.71 17.12
N THR A 37 15.41 -36.56 15.91
CA THR A 37 16.69 -35.93 15.58
C THR A 37 16.41 -34.56 14.99
N LEU A 38 16.31 -33.54 15.84
CA LEU A 38 16.37 -32.16 15.36
C LEU A 38 17.75 -31.96 14.70
N PRO A 39 17.78 -31.41 13.47
CA PRO A 39 19.02 -30.96 12.89
C PRO A 39 19.68 -29.96 13.84
N THR A 40 21.03 -29.95 13.85
CA THR A 40 21.83 -29.26 14.87
C THR A 40 21.73 -27.73 14.76
N ALA A 41 21.06 -27.17 13.75
CA ALA A 41 20.82 -25.75 13.58
C ALA A 41 19.62 -25.49 12.66
N THR A 42 18.41 -25.44 13.21
CA THR A 42 17.27 -24.90 12.46
C THR A 42 17.37 -23.39 12.44
N ILE A 43 17.50 -22.81 11.27
CA ILE A 43 17.58 -21.38 11.05
C ILE A 43 16.26 -20.92 10.46
N GLY A 44 15.74 -19.79 10.93
CA GLY A 44 14.54 -19.19 10.37
C GLY A 44 14.73 -17.71 10.18
N TYR A 45 14.18 -17.16 9.11
CA TYR A 45 14.16 -15.72 8.90
C TYR A 45 12.81 -15.23 8.38
N SER A 46 12.55 -13.94 8.55
CA SER A 46 11.32 -13.32 8.14
C SER A 46 11.58 -12.04 7.36
N VAL A 47 10.94 -11.92 6.21
CA VAL A 47 11.04 -10.76 5.33
C VAL A 47 9.65 -10.14 5.15
N GLY A 48 9.53 -8.83 5.36
CA GLY A 48 8.35 -8.04 5.06
C GLY A 48 8.51 -7.29 3.74
N MET A 49 7.50 -7.33 2.87
CA MET A 49 7.53 -6.66 1.58
C MET A 49 6.19 -6.03 1.24
N VAL A 50 6.24 -4.87 0.57
CA VAL A 50 5.06 -4.18 0.04
C VAL A 50 5.21 -4.06 -1.46
N PHE A 51 4.14 -4.40 -2.14
CA PHE A 51 3.95 -4.21 -3.57
C PHE A 51 2.95 -3.07 -3.79
N TYR A 52 3.23 -2.17 -4.69
CA TYR A 52 2.38 -1.00 -4.99
C TYR A 52 1.50 -1.24 -6.21
N ASP A 53 1.98 -2.04 -7.17
CA ASP A 53 1.29 -2.33 -8.42
C ASP A 53 1.24 -3.83 -8.75
N THR A 54 0.33 -4.18 -9.65
CA THR A 54 0.23 -5.52 -10.21
C THR A 54 1.48 -5.88 -11.01
N GLY A 55 1.97 -7.10 -10.82
CA GLY A 55 3.12 -7.64 -11.55
C GLY A 55 4.48 -7.28 -10.96
N GLU A 56 4.52 -6.44 -9.92
CA GLU A 56 5.75 -6.27 -9.15
C GLU A 56 6.12 -7.59 -8.48
N SER A 57 7.41 -7.90 -8.43
CA SER A 57 7.88 -9.13 -7.81
C SER A 57 9.13 -8.93 -6.97
N VAL A 58 9.30 -9.82 -6.00
CA VAL A 58 10.49 -9.95 -5.17
C VAL A 58 10.97 -11.38 -5.25
N THR A 59 12.24 -11.58 -5.59
CA THR A 59 12.89 -12.88 -5.55
C THR A 59 13.72 -12.96 -4.28
N ILE A 60 13.55 -14.04 -3.55
CA ILE A 60 14.26 -14.32 -2.33
C ILE A 60 15.21 -15.47 -2.61
N ASP A 61 16.51 -15.21 -2.46
CA ASP A 61 17.53 -16.22 -2.45
C ASP A 61 17.34 -17.05 -1.17
N ALA A 62 16.91 -18.28 -1.33
CA ALA A 62 16.62 -19.13 -0.20
C ALA A 62 17.88 -19.51 0.59
N THR A 63 19.07 -19.40 -0.04
CA THR A 63 20.36 -19.70 0.58
C THR A 63 20.84 -18.58 1.50
N THR A 64 20.70 -17.32 1.04
CA THR A 64 21.20 -16.13 1.76
C THR A 64 20.11 -15.37 2.48
N GLY A 65 18.84 -15.60 2.11
CA GLY A 65 17.71 -14.82 2.58
C GLY A 65 17.58 -13.43 1.94
N ASP A 66 18.48 -13.11 1.00
CA ASP A 66 18.43 -11.82 0.32
C ASP A 66 17.15 -11.68 -0.51
N ALA A 67 16.44 -10.59 -0.29
CA ALA A 67 15.22 -10.30 -1.01
C ALA A 67 15.46 -9.20 -2.04
N THR A 68 15.42 -9.58 -3.32
CA THR A 68 15.71 -8.69 -4.45
C THR A 68 14.44 -8.34 -5.20
N PRO A 69 13.99 -7.06 -5.18
CA PRO A 69 12.89 -6.58 -6.02
C PRO A 69 13.24 -6.66 -7.52
N SER A 70 12.25 -6.95 -8.37
CA SER A 70 12.42 -6.98 -9.84
C SER A 70 12.71 -5.62 -10.46
N GLY A 71 12.55 -4.53 -9.71
CA GLY A 71 12.84 -3.16 -10.12
C GLY A 71 13.13 -2.27 -8.93
N SER A 72 13.75 -1.12 -9.19
CA SER A 72 14.05 -0.15 -8.13
C SER A 72 12.75 0.44 -7.57
N HIS A 73 12.67 0.54 -6.24
CA HIS A 73 11.60 1.27 -5.57
C HIS A 73 11.66 2.76 -5.92
N VAL A 74 10.52 3.31 -6.31
CA VAL A 74 10.32 4.75 -6.57
C VAL A 74 9.48 5.32 -5.43
N THR A 75 10.08 6.19 -4.65
CA THR A 75 9.35 6.95 -3.63
C THR A 75 8.38 7.92 -4.30
N GLY A 76 7.11 7.75 -4.02
CA GLY A 76 6.07 8.62 -4.57
C GLY A 76 6.11 10.04 -4.01
N VAL A 77 5.52 10.97 -4.75
CA VAL A 77 5.39 12.39 -4.37
C VAL A 77 3.94 12.82 -4.47
N ALA A 78 3.45 13.50 -3.44
CA ALA A 78 2.10 14.06 -3.44
C ALA A 78 1.97 15.15 -4.50
N GLN A 79 0.93 15.07 -5.35
CA GLN A 79 0.58 16.18 -6.22
C GLN A 79 0.06 17.36 -5.41
N VAL A 80 0.50 18.56 -5.75
CA VAL A 80 0.04 19.82 -5.15
C VAL A 80 -0.49 20.73 -6.23
N GLU A 81 -1.73 21.16 -6.09
CA GLU A 81 -2.40 22.11 -6.95
C GLU A 81 -2.69 23.39 -6.17
N THR A 82 -2.37 24.53 -6.75
CA THR A 82 -2.52 25.83 -6.09
C THR A 82 -3.29 26.81 -6.97
N ALA A 83 -4.40 27.31 -6.46
CA ALA A 83 -5.09 28.47 -7.01
C ALA A 83 -4.81 29.71 -6.16
N THR A 84 -4.75 30.86 -6.80
CA THR A 84 -4.54 32.16 -6.12
C THR A 84 -5.80 33.00 -6.25
N ALA A 85 -6.39 33.33 -5.12
CA ALA A 85 -7.52 34.24 -5.04
C ALA A 85 -7.04 35.68 -5.33
N ALA A 86 -7.85 36.44 -6.10
CA ALA A 86 -7.55 37.83 -6.43
C ALA A 86 -8.80 38.66 -6.49
N GLY A 87 -8.66 39.97 -6.30
CA GLY A 87 -9.76 40.94 -6.26
C GLY A 87 -10.36 41.07 -4.86
N THR A 88 -11.08 42.20 -4.68
CA THR A 88 -11.89 42.47 -3.48
C THR A 88 -13.36 42.43 -3.88
N VAL A 89 -14.19 41.79 -3.08
CA VAL A 89 -15.63 41.66 -3.35
C VAL A 89 -16.27 43.02 -3.30
N THR A 90 -16.88 43.45 -4.41
CA THR A 90 -17.59 44.75 -4.57
C THR A 90 -19.08 44.59 -4.51
N GLY A 91 -19.61 43.38 -4.72
CA GLY A 91 -21.03 43.06 -4.54
C GLY A 91 -21.19 41.71 -3.85
N SER A 92 -21.97 41.67 -2.76
CA SER A 92 -22.26 40.43 -2.02
C SER A 92 -22.98 39.40 -2.87
N GLY A 93 -22.71 38.12 -2.61
CA GLY A 93 -23.30 36.99 -3.33
C GLY A 93 -22.51 35.71 -3.05
N ASN A 94 -22.52 34.83 -3.99
CA ASN A 94 -21.72 33.56 -3.90
C ASN A 94 -20.62 33.58 -4.96
N ALA A 95 -19.39 33.35 -4.52
CA ALA A 95 -18.30 32.94 -5.40
C ALA A 95 -18.52 31.49 -5.83
N THR A 96 -18.11 31.16 -7.04
CA THR A 96 -18.15 29.79 -7.55
C THR A 96 -16.75 29.22 -7.62
N VAL A 97 -16.55 28.05 -6.99
CA VAL A 97 -15.31 27.29 -7.06
C VAL A 97 -15.60 25.96 -7.72
N VAL A 98 -14.83 25.62 -8.75
CA VAL A 98 -14.99 24.36 -9.47
C VAL A 98 -13.70 23.54 -9.32
N ILE A 99 -13.83 22.35 -8.77
CA ILE A 99 -12.73 21.36 -8.67
C ILE A 99 -12.93 20.31 -9.75
N THR A 100 -11.98 20.21 -10.67
CA THR A 100 -11.90 19.16 -11.68
C THR A 100 -10.76 18.22 -11.32
N SER A 101 -11.02 16.92 -11.26
CA SER A 101 -9.99 15.91 -10.96
C SER A 101 -10.52 14.52 -11.28
N ALA A 102 -9.73 13.68 -11.91
CA ALA A 102 -10.08 12.27 -12.13
C ALA A 102 -10.27 11.49 -10.81
N ALA A 103 -9.71 11.98 -9.69
CA ALA A 103 -9.82 11.35 -8.38
C ALA A 103 -11.13 11.69 -7.65
N VAL A 104 -11.85 12.75 -8.05
CA VAL A 104 -13.04 13.25 -7.36
C VAL A 104 -14.29 12.65 -7.99
N THR A 105 -15.07 11.93 -7.19
CA THR A 105 -16.38 11.42 -7.62
C THR A 105 -17.33 12.59 -7.88
N GLY A 106 -17.97 12.59 -9.05
CA GLY A 106 -18.85 13.66 -9.49
C GLY A 106 -18.12 14.88 -10.05
N SER A 107 -16.84 14.74 -10.43
CA SER A 107 -16.08 15.80 -11.10
C SER A 107 -16.67 16.19 -12.45
N PRO A 108 -16.74 17.51 -12.80
CA PRO A 108 -16.30 18.64 -11.99
C PRO A 108 -17.27 18.97 -10.84
N LEU A 109 -16.73 19.18 -9.64
CA LEU A 109 -17.52 19.53 -8.47
C LEU A 109 -17.59 21.04 -8.30
N THR A 110 -18.82 21.59 -8.27
CA THR A 110 -19.05 23.03 -8.09
C THR A 110 -19.44 23.34 -6.65
N VAL A 111 -18.70 24.24 -6.02
CA VAL A 111 -18.90 24.69 -4.65
C VAL A 111 -19.29 26.17 -4.67
N SER A 112 -20.39 26.51 -4.00
CA SER A 112 -20.89 27.87 -3.84
C SER A 112 -20.42 28.43 -2.50
N VAL A 113 -19.74 29.59 -2.52
CA VAL A 113 -19.07 30.16 -1.34
C VAL A 113 -19.66 31.57 -1.07
N PRO A 114 -20.40 31.74 0.02
CA PRO A 114 -20.97 33.06 0.37
C PRO A 114 -19.85 34.07 0.69
N VAL A 115 -19.92 35.23 0.03
CA VAL A 115 -18.98 36.33 0.22
C VAL A 115 -19.72 37.66 0.39
N LEU A 116 -19.10 38.61 1.09
CA LEU A 116 -19.68 39.90 1.40
C LEU A 116 -18.85 41.02 0.79
N VAL A 117 -19.50 42.16 0.50
CA VAL A 117 -18.81 43.39 0.08
C VAL A 117 -17.70 43.71 1.08
N GLY A 118 -16.50 43.99 0.56
CA GLY A 118 -15.32 44.29 1.36
C GLY A 118 -14.45 43.07 1.67
N ASP A 119 -14.91 41.82 1.43
CA ASP A 119 -14.02 40.66 1.56
C ASP A 119 -12.80 40.82 0.64
N THR A 120 -11.64 40.90 1.24
CA THR A 120 -10.37 40.92 0.51
C THR A 120 -10.08 39.55 -0.09
N ALA A 121 -9.15 39.47 -1.03
CA ALA A 121 -8.71 38.20 -1.63
C ALA A 121 -8.36 37.14 -0.58
N SER A 122 -7.68 37.52 0.50
CA SER A 122 -7.35 36.63 1.60
C SER A 122 -8.58 36.12 2.35
N GLN A 123 -9.50 36.99 2.65
CA GLN A 123 -10.72 36.62 3.41
C GLN A 123 -11.63 35.68 2.62
N TRP A 124 -11.86 35.94 1.33
CA TRP A 124 -12.68 35.02 0.56
C TRP A 124 -11.94 33.72 0.19
N ALA A 125 -10.61 33.71 0.10
CA ALA A 125 -9.83 32.49 0.01
C ALA A 125 -9.97 31.60 1.27
N ASP A 126 -10.01 32.21 2.47
CA ASP A 126 -10.30 31.48 3.72
C ASP A 126 -11.69 30.83 3.67
N LYS A 127 -12.70 31.58 3.19
CA LYS A 127 -14.06 31.04 3.03
C LYS A 127 -14.11 29.88 2.05
N VAL A 128 -13.33 29.95 0.96
CA VAL A 128 -13.20 28.84 0.00
C VAL A 128 -12.60 27.62 0.68
N ARG A 129 -11.49 27.76 1.40
CA ARG A 129 -10.85 26.61 2.11
C ARG A 129 -11.81 25.96 3.10
N ILE A 130 -12.56 26.76 3.87
CA ILE A 130 -13.57 26.27 4.80
C ILE A 130 -14.69 25.53 4.04
N ALA A 131 -15.21 26.12 2.96
CA ALA A 131 -16.27 25.50 2.18
C ALA A 131 -15.83 24.17 1.55
N LEU A 132 -14.64 24.12 0.92
CA LEU A 132 -14.09 22.88 0.36
C LEU A 132 -13.95 21.79 1.44
N GLY A 133 -13.59 22.16 2.67
CA GLY A 133 -13.47 21.26 3.82
C GLY A 133 -14.76 20.55 4.23
N THR A 134 -15.91 21.03 3.77
CA THR A 134 -17.22 20.39 4.05
C THR A 134 -17.59 19.29 3.04
N TYR A 135 -16.85 19.16 1.95
CA TYR A 135 -17.14 18.20 0.89
C TYR A 135 -16.27 16.94 1.03
N SER A 136 -16.86 15.83 1.45
CA SER A 136 -16.15 14.54 1.61
C SER A 136 -15.50 14.09 0.29
N ALA A 137 -16.14 14.30 -0.86
CA ALA A 137 -15.58 13.99 -2.17
C ALA A 137 -14.19 14.65 -2.40
N ILE A 138 -13.92 15.79 -1.76
CA ILE A 138 -12.64 16.50 -1.81
C ILE A 138 -11.75 16.04 -0.66
N THR A 139 -12.27 16.08 0.58
CA THR A 139 -11.46 15.80 1.78
C THR A 139 -10.99 14.36 1.88
N ASP A 140 -11.67 13.41 1.24
CA ASP A 140 -11.21 12.02 1.16
C ASP A 140 -9.97 11.86 0.26
N LYS A 141 -9.80 12.74 -0.72
CA LYS A 141 -8.73 12.67 -1.73
C LYS A 141 -7.61 13.68 -1.51
N PHE A 142 -7.93 14.81 -0.91
CA PHE A 142 -7.00 15.93 -0.75
C PHE A 142 -6.97 16.46 0.68
N THR A 143 -5.81 16.94 1.08
CA THR A 143 -5.66 17.85 2.20
C THR A 143 -5.78 19.26 1.68
N ILE A 144 -6.65 20.05 2.30
CA ILE A 144 -6.90 21.46 1.94
C ILE A 144 -6.04 22.32 2.85
N SER A 145 -5.27 23.21 2.26
CA SER A 145 -4.38 24.13 2.98
C SER A 145 -4.21 25.44 2.22
N GLY A 146 -3.21 26.20 2.57
CA GLY A 146 -2.89 27.50 2.00
C GLY A 146 -2.99 28.60 3.03
N SER A 147 -2.37 29.74 2.74
CA SER A 147 -2.41 30.96 3.56
C SER A 147 -2.65 32.18 2.69
N THR A 148 -3.08 33.25 3.27
CA THR A 148 -3.41 34.47 2.53
C THR A 148 -4.34 34.17 1.34
N THR A 149 -3.91 34.39 0.12
CA THR A 149 -4.70 34.21 -1.10
C THR A 149 -4.61 32.81 -1.70
N ALA A 150 -3.73 31.95 -1.19
CA ALA A 150 -3.53 30.62 -1.74
C ALA A 150 -4.62 29.63 -1.28
N ILE A 151 -5.12 28.85 -2.21
CA ILE A 151 -6.01 27.70 -2.00
C ILE A 151 -5.26 26.50 -2.54
N VAL A 152 -4.82 25.61 -1.64
CA VAL A 152 -3.92 24.50 -1.96
C VAL A 152 -4.63 23.18 -1.71
N LEU A 153 -4.58 22.30 -2.71
CA LEU A 153 -5.00 20.91 -2.62
C LEU A 153 -3.76 20.02 -2.73
N THR A 154 -3.48 19.26 -1.68
CA THR A 154 -2.40 18.25 -1.66
C THR A 154 -3.02 16.86 -1.68
N ARG A 155 -2.66 16.05 -2.67
CA ARG A 155 -3.19 14.68 -2.80
C ARG A 155 -2.76 13.83 -1.62
N LYS A 156 -3.70 13.10 -1.04
CA LYS A 156 -3.44 12.19 0.07
C LYS A 156 -2.79 10.90 -0.43
N SER A 157 -1.94 10.36 0.41
CA SER A 157 -1.35 9.03 0.24
C SER A 157 -2.28 7.94 0.77
N THR A 158 -1.99 6.70 0.39
CA THR A 158 -2.60 5.50 0.95
C THR A 158 -1.53 4.69 1.69
N THR A 159 -1.83 4.21 2.88
CA THR A 159 -0.96 3.28 3.61
C THR A 159 -1.35 1.86 3.26
N ILE A 160 -0.42 1.07 2.72
CA ILE A 160 -0.62 -0.35 2.44
C ILE A 160 -0.30 -1.16 3.70
N ALA A 161 0.82 -0.85 4.35
CA ALA A 161 1.21 -1.46 5.61
C ALA A 161 1.94 -0.46 6.51
N THR A 162 1.77 -0.60 7.82
CA THR A 162 2.45 0.25 8.81
C THR A 162 3.95 -0.03 8.82
N GLY A 163 4.76 1.02 8.82
CA GLY A 163 6.22 0.90 8.80
C GLY A 163 6.83 0.87 7.40
N PHE A 164 6.00 0.87 6.35
CA PHE A 164 6.43 0.92 4.95
C PHE A 164 6.15 2.29 4.33
N PRO A 165 6.83 2.64 3.22
CA PRO A 165 6.53 3.85 2.47
C PRO A 165 5.07 3.90 2.03
N VAL A 166 4.48 5.10 2.09
CA VAL A 166 3.10 5.29 1.67
C VAL A 166 2.98 5.32 0.15
N ALA A 167 1.82 4.89 -0.38
CA ALA A 167 1.52 4.93 -1.79
C ALA A 167 0.97 6.30 -2.19
N TYR A 168 1.56 6.91 -3.20
CA TYR A 168 1.01 8.07 -3.91
C TYR A 168 0.58 7.65 -5.32
N ALA A 169 -0.47 8.28 -5.82
CA ALA A 169 -0.90 8.07 -7.19
C ALA A 169 -0.09 8.95 -8.16
N ALA A 170 -0.07 8.56 -9.42
CA ALA A 170 0.48 9.35 -10.51
C ALA A 170 -0.17 10.74 -10.59
N ASN A 171 0.50 11.66 -11.26
CA ASN A 171 -0.01 13.01 -11.50
C ASN A 171 -1.37 12.96 -12.22
N ASP A 172 -2.36 13.65 -11.64
CA ASP A 172 -3.65 13.89 -12.30
C ASP A 172 -3.55 15.17 -13.13
N SER A 173 -3.40 15.01 -14.43
CA SER A 173 -3.30 16.15 -15.37
C SER A 173 -4.63 16.93 -15.50
N THR A 174 -5.73 16.40 -14.98
CA THR A 174 -7.04 17.06 -15.01
C THR A 174 -7.29 17.89 -13.75
N LEU A 175 -6.46 17.72 -12.69
CA LEU A 175 -6.63 18.48 -11.45
C LEU A 175 -6.53 19.98 -11.72
N ASN A 176 -7.58 20.67 -11.37
CA ASN A 176 -7.71 22.12 -11.57
C ASN A 176 -8.66 22.72 -10.54
N ILE A 177 -8.35 23.92 -10.08
CA ILE A 177 -9.18 24.76 -9.22
C ILE A 177 -9.54 26.01 -9.98
N SER A 178 -10.79 26.13 -10.38
CA SER A 178 -11.32 27.32 -11.06
C SER A 178 -12.08 28.21 -10.08
N LEU A 179 -11.89 29.51 -10.19
CA LEU A 179 -12.48 30.54 -9.33
C LEU A 179 -13.26 31.52 -10.18
N ALA A 180 -14.51 31.81 -9.81
CA ALA A 180 -15.38 32.74 -10.55
C ALA A 180 -16.30 33.53 -9.62
N ASN A 181 -16.81 34.67 -10.10
CA ASN A 181 -17.72 35.50 -9.36
C ASN A 181 -19.05 34.82 -8.99
N GLY A 182 -19.54 33.91 -9.82
CA GLY A 182 -20.89 33.36 -9.58
C GLY A 182 -21.96 34.45 -9.56
N THR A 183 -22.57 34.69 -8.38
CA THR A 183 -23.55 35.79 -8.17
C THR A 183 -22.95 36.98 -7.45
N CYS A 184 -21.72 36.93 -6.97
CA CYS A 184 -20.99 38.09 -6.41
C CYS A 184 -20.28 38.89 -7.52
N THR A 185 -19.66 40.00 -7.16
CA THR A 185 -18.80 40.80 -8.06
C THR A 185 -17.50 41.21 -7.37
N GLY A 186 -16.49 41.52 -8.18
CA GLY A 186 -15.19 42.01 -7.70
C GLY A 186 -14.12 40.97 -7.54
N ILE A 187 -14.45 39.68 -7.63
CA ILE A 187 -13.43 38.61 -7.68
C ILE A 187 -12.82 38.59 -9.08
N THR A 188 -11.52 38.47 -9.15
CA THR A 188 -10.85 38.18 -10.41
C THR A 188 -11.03 36.69 -10.75
N ASN A 189 -11.74 36.40 -11.84
CA ASN A 189 -11.96 35.03 -12.28
C ASN A 189 -10.63 34.40 -12.72
N ALA A 190 -10.41 33.17 -12.29
CA ALA A 190 -9.28 32.32 -12.71
C ALA A 190 -9.83 30.95 -13.13
N THR A 191 -9.65 30.59 -14.40
CA THR A 191 -10.16 29.33 -14.96
C THR A 191 -9.21 28.17 -14.75
N SER A 192 -8.00 28.44 -14.28
CA SER A 192 -6.97 27.42 -14.03
C SER A 192 -6.19 27.74 -12.77
N SER A 193 -5.73 26.69 -12.13
CA SER A 193 -4.74 26.70 -11.07
C SER A 193 -3.36 26.28 -11.61
N ALA A 194 -2.36 26.21 -10.74
CA ALA A 194 -1.03 25.75 -11.08
C ALA A 194 -0.75 24.41 -10.39
N ASN A 195 -0.29 23.44 -11.14
CA ASN A 195 0.33 22.23 -10.58
C ASN A 195 1.70 22.61 -10.05
N THR A 196 1.77 22.94 -8.76
CA THR A 196 3.00 23.42 -8.11
C THR A 196 3.96 22.30 -7.73
N THR A 197 3.43 21.08 -7.62
CA THR A 197 4.24 19.87 -7.47
C THR A 197 3.55 18.75 -8.25
N ALA A 198 4.23 18.24 -9.27
CA ALA A 198 3.73 17.09 -10.03
C ALA A 198 3.72 15.84 -9.14
N GLY A 199 2.62 15.09 -9.17
CA GLY A 199 2.53 13.82 -8.47
C GLY A 199 3.42 12.76 -9.12
N VAL A 200 4.08 11.96 -8.28
CA VAL A 200 4.82 10.78 -8.73
C VAL A 200 4.19 9.56 -8.07
N ALA A 201 3.84 8.56 -8.86
CA ALA A 201 3.34 7.30 -8.33
C ALA A 201 4.44 6.60 -7.52
N THR A 202 4.07 6.06 -6.36
CA THR A 202 4.93 5.08 -5.70
C THR A 202 4.88 3.78 -6.49
N SER A 203 6.01 3.21 -6.83
CA SER A 203 6.10 1.96 -7.59
C SER A 203 7.39 1.20 -7.28
N GLY A 204 7.47 -0.04 -7.75
CA GLY A 204 8.55 -0.96 -7.42
C GLY A 204 8.41 -1.51 -6.01
N ALA A 205 8.48 -2.82 -5.84
CA ALA A 205 8.34 -3.46 -4.54
C ALA A 205 9.35 -2.89 -3.52
N TYR A 206 8.90 -2.71 -2.28
CA TYR A 206 9.75 -2.28 -1.17
C TYR A 206 9.91 -3.44 -0.20
N VAL A 207 11.15 -3.77 0.12
CA VAL A 207 11.51 -4.81 1.07
C VAL A 207 12.04 -4.15 2.34
N LEU A 208 11.50 -4.55 3.49
CA LEU A 208 11.98 -4.08 4.78
C LEU A 208 13.14 -4.99 5.20
N ASP A 209 14.32 -4.37 5.41
CA ASP A 209 15.57 -5.08 5.74
C ASP A 209 15.87 -6.21 4.73
N GLY A 210 16.43 -5.82 3.57
CA GLY A 210 16.73 -6.71 2.44
C GLY A 210 17.74 -7.81 2.75
N ASP A 211 18.35 -7.82 3.93
CA ASP A 211 19.26 -8.88 4.38
C ASP A 211 18.49 -9.84 5.27
N GLY A 212 18.49 -11.10 4.90
CA GLY A 212 17.93 -12.19 5.71
C GLY A 212 18.54 -12.17 7.11
N LYS A 213 17.66 -12.06 8.12
CA LYS A 213 18.07 -12.15 9.53
C LYS A 213 17.35 -13.30 10.19
N ASP A 214 18.04 -14.00 11.02
CA ASP A 214 17.45 -15.04 11.87
C ASP A 214 16.47 -14.43 12.90
N PHE A 215 15.79 -15.27 13.65
CA PHE A 215 14.84 -14.82 14.69
C PHE A 215 15.51 -14.06 15.84
N GLU A 216 16.85 -14.09 15.94
CA GLU A 216 17.65 -13.37 16.92
C GLU A 216 18.17 -12.04 16.37
N GLY A 217 17.97 -11.76 15.05
CA GLY A 217 18.37 -10.55 14.36
C GLY A 217 19.82 -10.55 13.87
N ALA A 218 20.50 -11.72 13.88
CA ALA A 218 21.81 -11.89 13.28
C ALA A 218 21.69 -12.14 11.76
N THR A 219 22.72 -11.81 11.00
CA THR A 219 22.78 -12.14 9.58
C THR A 219 22.66 -13.66 9.41
N LEU A 220 21.79 -14.08 8.49
CA LEU A 220 21.50 -15.47 8.23
C LEU A 220 22.77 -16.22 7.85
N ALA A 221 23.00 -17.37 8.49
CA ALA A 221 23.91 -18.35 7.94
C ALA A 221 23.29 -18.97 6.68
N THR A 222 24.11 -19.30 5.70
CA THR A 222 23.67 -19.94 4.46
C THR A 222 22.79 -21.15 4.76
N LEU A 223 21.54 -21.13 4.26
CA LEU A 223 20.67 -22.29 4.29
C LEU A 223 21.13 -23.30 3.24
N THR A 224 21.15 -24.57 3.61
CA THR A 224 21.39 -25.68 2.68
C THR A 224 20.10 -26.34 2.24
N GLU A 225 19.05 -26.22 3.06
CA GLU A 225 17.73 -26.79 2.79
C GLU A 225 16.62 -25.88 3.34
N VAL A 226 15.47 -25.80 2.65
CA VAL A 226 14.27 -25.12 3.11
C VAL A 226 13.24 -26.16 3.56
N ASP A 227 13.02 -26.24 4.87
CA ASP A 227 12.08 -27.19 5.48
C ASP A 227 10.64 -26.66 5.51
N GLY A 228 10.49 -25.35 5.54
CA GLY A 228 9.19 -24.72 5.66
C GLY A 228 9.14 -23.29 5.16
N LEU A 229 8.00 -22.93 4.61
CA LEU A 229 7.69 -21.60 4.11
C LEU A 229 6.31 -21.19 4.59
N LEU A 230 6.23 -20.06 5.29
CA LEU A 230 4.96 -19.43 5.68
C LEU A 230 4.81 -18.12 4.94
N VAL A 231 3.76 -18.00 4.13
CA VAL A 231 3.41 -16.78 3.39
C VAL A 231 2.13 -16.20 3.94
N GLN A 232 2.20 -14.98 4.45
CA GLN A 232 1.04 -14.20 4.89
C GLN A 232 0.81 -13.06 3.91
N ALA A 233 -0.29 -13.11 3.14
CA ALA A 233 -0.69 -12.07 2.21
C ALA A 233 -1.80 -11.23 2.84
N SER A 234 -1.63 -9.90 2.85
CA SER A 234 -2.63 -8.94 3.31
C SER A 234 -2.87 -7.88 2.25
N THR A 235 -4.07 -7.32 2.21
CA THR A 235 -4.52 -6.26 1.31
C THR A 235 -4.62 -6.62 -0.17
N GLY A 236 -3.89 -7.61 -0.67
CA GLY A 236 -3.96 -8.05 -2.06
C GLY A 236 -3.51 -9.50 -2.24
N PRO A 237 -3.93 -10.17 -3.32
CA PRO A 237 -3.49 -11.52 -3.64
C PRO A 237 -2.06 -11.50 -4.19
N VAL A 238 -1.33 -12.59 -3.96
CA VAL A 238 0.00 -12.79 -4.54
C VAL A 238 0.13 -14.17 -5.18
N ILE A 239 1.12 -14.31 -6.03
CA ILE A 239 1.47 -15.56 -6.70
C ILE A 239 2.87 -15.95 -6.23
N LEU A 240 2.98 -17.15 -5.69
CA LEU A 240 4.24 -17.77 -5.33
C LEU A 240 4.71 -18.66 -6.48
N THR A 241 5.97 -18.52 -6.87
CA THR A 241 6.66 -19.43 -7.77
C THR A 241 8.00 -19.83 -7.20
N THR A 242 8.38 -21.07 -7.40
CA THR A 242 9.73 -21.58 -7.11
C THR A 242 10.27 -22.22 -8.38
N ALA A 243 11.58 -22.42 -8.50
CA ALA A 243 12.16 -23.08 -9.66
C ALA A 243 11.69 -24.54 -9.80
N LEU A 244 11.28 -25.17 -8.69
CA LEU A 244 10.78 -26.55 -8.66
C LEU A 244 9.31 -26.69 -9.05
N THR A 245 8.51 -25.64 -8.90
CA THR A 245 7.11 -25.70 -9.26
C THR A 245 6.87 -25.07 -10.62
N THR A 246 6.53 -25.89 -11.61
CA THR A 246 6.04 -25.40 -12.92
C THR A 246 4.68 -24.73 -12.82
N ALA A 247 4.01 -24.85 -11.67
CA ALA A 247 2.69 -24.28 -11.41
C ALA A 247 2.82 -23.11 -10.40
N ALA A 248 2.36 -21.93 -10.80
CA ALA A 248 2.21 -20.79 -9.92
C ALA A 248 1.15 -21.08 -8.84
N ILE A 249 1.45 -20.78 -7.58
CA ILE A 249 0.54 -20.96 -6.46
C ILE A 249 -0.08 -19.61 -6.11
N ALA A 250 -1.38 -19.50 -6.32
CA ALA A 250 -2.11 -18.28 -5.96
C ALA A 250 -2.43 -18.28 -4.46
N ILE A 251 -2.05 -17.20 -3.78
CA ILE A 251 -2.34 -16.94 -2.37
C ILE A 251 -3.32 -15.77 -2.33
N PRO A 252 -4.57 -15.99 -1.90
CA PRO A 252 -5.57 -14.94 -1.84
C PRO A 252 -5.20 -13.83 -0.85
N SER A 253 -5.84 -12.65 -1.00
CA SER A 253 -5.78 -11.59 0.01
C SER A 253 -6.24 -12.08 1.38
N ASP A 254 -5.66 -11.53 2.43
CA ASP A 254 -5.97 -11.82 3.83
C ASP A 254 -5.90 -13.31 4.18
N SER A 255 -4.95 -14.01 3.56
CA SER A 255 -4.73 -15.44 3.74
C SER A 255 -3.31 -15.78 4.17
N ILE A 256 -3.17 -17.00 4.69
CA ILE A 256 -1.91 -17.59 5.10
C ILE A 256 -1.76 -18.93 4.38
N ALA A 257 -0.63 -19.10 3.71
CA ALA A 257 -0.22 -20.39 3.14
C ALA A 257 0.99 -20.92 3.88
N LEU A 258 0.95 -22.18 4.25
CA LEU A 258 2.05 -22.91 4.89
C LEU A 258 2.46 -24.06 3.98
N PHE A 259 3.72 -24.09 3.63
CA PHE A 259 4.37 -25.18 2.91
C PHE A 259 5.39 -25.79 3.88
N ALA A 260 5.25 -27.07 4.18
CA ALA A 260 6.11 -27.75 5.13
C ALA A 260 6.35 -29.20 4.71
N GLY A 261 7.55 -29.69 5.01
CA GLY A 261 7.95 -31.07 4.83
C GLY A 261 8.89 -31.30 3.64
N SER A 262 9.76 -32.28 3.78
CA SER A 262 10.79 -32.68 2.81
C SER A 262 10.24 -33.10 1.44
N SER A 263 8.95 -33.31 1.30
CA SER A 263 8.27 -33.64 0.05
C SER A 263 7.46 -32.46 -0.54
N GLY A 264 7.39 -31.31 0.14
CA GLY A 264 6.56 -30.18 -0.26
C GLY A 264 7.26 -29.16 -1.14
N LEU A 265 8.54 -28.94 -0.93
CA LEU A 265 9.37 -28.01 -1.72
C LEU A 265 10.52 -28.72 -2.47
N GLY A 266 10.68 -30.05 -2.30
CA GLY A 266 11.70 -30.86 -3.00
C GLY A 266 12.95 -31.13 -2.16
N GLU A 267 13.48 -32.33 -2.30
CA GLU A 267 14.71 -32.74 -1.62
C GLU A 267 15.89 -31.91 -2.12
N ASN A 268 16.67 -31.34 -1.21
CA ASN A 268 17.98 -30.72 -1.39
C ASN A 268 18.06 -29.35 -2.05
N TYR A 269 17.09 -28.45 -1.89
CA TYR A 269 17.22 -27.17 -2.58
C TYR A 269 16.83 -25.97 -1.71
N ALA A 270 17.83 -25.15 -1.41
CA ALA A 270 17.64 -23.75 -1.18
C ALA A 270 17.45 -23.07 -2.56
N GLU A 271 16.23 -23.07 -3.09
CA GLU A 271 15.92 -22.47 -4.37
C GLU A 271 15.25 -21.09 -4.22
N ASP A 272 15.48 -20.23 -5.19
CA ASP A 272 14.89 -18.93 -5.21
C ASP A 272 13.36 -19.00 -5.18
N ILE A 273 12.78 -18.19 -4.31
CA ILE A 273 11.33 -18.05 -4.16
C ILE A 273 10.94 -16.69 -4.72
N THR A 274 10.09 -16.69 -5.74
CA THR A 274 9.57 -15.44 -6.30
C THR A 274 8.13 -15.22 -5.87
N ILE A 275 7.85 -14.05 -5.30
CA ILE A 275 6.50 -13.59 -4.98
C ILE A 275 6.14 -12.46 -5.92
N THR A 276 5.04 -12.62 -6.64
CA THR A 276 4.53 -11.63 -7.60
C THR A 276 3.17 -11.12 -7.14
N ALA A 277 3.00 -9.82 -7.16
CA ALA A 277 1.75 -9.17 -6.76
C ALA A 277 0.67 -9.27 -7.83
N GLY A 278 -0.54 -9.68 -7.44
CA GLY A 278 -1.74 -9.58 -8.28
C GLY A 278 -2.42 -8.20 -8.19
N SER A 279 -2.12 -7.44 -7.15
CA SER A 279 -2.50 -6.03 -6.93
C SER A 279 -1.58 -5.45 -5.87
N SER A 280 -1.81 -4.19 -5.43
CA SER A 280 -1.09 -3.70 -4.25
C SER A 280 -1.30 -4.63 -3.05
N ALA A 281 -0.20 -5.06 -2.42
CA ALA A 281 -0.22 -6.08 -1.37
C ALA A 281 0.89 -5.85 -0.34
N PHE A 282 0.62 -6.31 0.89
CA PHE A 282 1.65 -6.53 1.90
C PHE A 282 1.83 -8.03 2.10
N VAL A 283 3.07 -8.47 2.12
CA VAL A 283 3.43 -9.86 2.34
C VAL A 283 4.47 -9.95 3.44
N LYS A 284 4.24 -10.88 4.35
CA LYS A 284 5.27 -11.36 5.27
C LYS A 284 5.60 -12.81 4.91
N LEU A 285 6.86 -13.04 4.59
CA LEU A 285 7.40 -14.37 4.33
C LEU A 285 8.23 -14.80 5.53
N THR A 286 8.06 -16.03 5.96
CA THR A 286 8.93 -16.68 6.95
C THR A 286 9.45 -17.97 6.36
N ILE A 287 10.76 -18.14 6.35
CA ILE A 287 11.46 -19.32 5.84
C ILE A 287 12.14 -20.01 7.01
N ILE A 288 12.04 -21.33 7.03
CA ILE A 288 12.65 -22.20 8.04
C ILE A 288 13.45 -23.25 7.29
N GLY A 289 14.69 -23.46 7.70
CA GLY A 289 15.58 -24.43 7.07
C GLY A 289 16.83 -24.73 7.90
N GLU A 290 17.75 -25.51 7.37
CA GLU A 290 19.03 -25.85 7.98
C GLU A 290 20.23 -25.54 7.08
#